data_620ddf5d6c4ef6a4cd501593035f678f
#
_entry.id   620ddf5d6c4ef6a4cd501593035f678f
#
_cell.length_a   1.000
_cell.length_b   1.000
_cell.length_c   1.000
_cell.angle_alpha   90.00
_cell.angle_beta   90.00
_cell.angle_gamma   90.00
#
_symmetry.space_group_name_H-M   'P 1'
#
loop_
_entity.id
_entity.type
_entity.pdbx_description
1 polymer ?
#
loop_
_entity_poly.entity_id
_entity_poly.type
_entity_poly.pdbx_seq_one_letter_code
_entity_poly.pdbx_strand_id
1 'polypeptide(L)'
;MLTFKRLLFTFLVTLCFGCRLFQPTAYFFISNGSEDKTPVNIQIKIGGQIVFDDSIKYTNVSPDLQYTPSITLTKGKYTIFVTADSGKTSLTQPIMLDGDRWVFISYSFNAPADSTQRERLRKDFGYDTTYMNTKLRGTPSKVGIYIMDKEPIHM
;
A
#
# COMPACT_ATOMS: atom_id res chain seq x y z
N MET A 1 -10.41 2.81 56.53
CA MET A 1 -9.67 3.70 55.63
C MET A 1 -8.78 2.96 54.60
N LEU A 2 -8.34 1.74 54.86
CA LEU A 2 -7.50 0.93 53.97
C LEU A 2 -8.27 0.33 52.79
N THR A 3 -9.52 -0.04 52.96
CA THR A 3 -10.39 -0.67 51.95
C THR A 3 -10.75 0.28 50.80
N PHE A 4 -10.97 1.56 51.08
CA PHE A 4 -11.34 2.55 50.09
C PHE A 4 -10.16 2.87 49.14
N LYS A 5 -8.92 2.95 49.68
CA LYS A 5 -7.72 3.14 48.84
C LYS A 5 -7.44 1.96 47.90
N ARG A 6 -7.71 0.73 48.34
CA ARG A 6 -7.56 -0.47 47.51
C ARG A 6 -8.59 -0.49 46.36
N LEU A 7 -9.85 -0.12 46.65
CA LEU A 7 -10.90 -0.06 45.66
C LEU A 7 -10.62 1.01 44.59
N LEU A 8 -10.13 2.18 45.00
CA LEU A 8 -9.78 3.27 44.08
C LEU A 8 -8.60 2.90 43.20
N PHE A 9 -7.59 2.20 43.72
CA PHE A 9 -6.43 1.75 42.98
C PHE A 9 -6.80 0.68 41.92
N THR A 10 -7.69 -0.28 42.27
CA THR A 10 -8.17 -1.31 41.35
C THR A 10 -9.00 -0.70 40.26
N PHE A 11 -9.83 0.32 40.55
CA PHE A 11 -10.63 1.03 39.54
C PHE A 11 -9.77 1.84 38.56
N LEU A 12 -8.69 2.48 39.09
CA LEU A 12 -7.76 3.23 38.24
C LEU A 12 -6.96 2.33 37.31
N VAL A 13 -6.54 1.14 37.77
CA VAL A 13 -5.83 0.16 36.96
C VAL A 13 -6.72 -0.40 35.82
N THR A 14 -8.00 -0.68 36.10
CA THR A 14 -8.95 -1.16 35.07
C THR A 14 -9.25 -0.10 34.01
N LEU A 15 -9.27 1.19 34.35
CA LEU A 15 -9.43 2.28 33.38
C LEU A 15 -8.24 2.40 32.41
N CYS A 16 -7.01 2.14 32.90
CA CYS A 16 -5.81 2.19 32.06
C CYS A 16 -5.73 1.04 31.04
N PHE A 17 -6.28 -0.14 31.35
CA PHE A 17 -6.33 -1.27 30.42
C PHE A 17 -7.43 -1.16 29.36
N GLY A 18 -8.51 -0.42 29.65
CA GLY A 18 -9.65 -0.25 28.74
C GLY A 18 -9.33 0.56 27.49
N CYS A 19 -8.35 1.45 27.50
CA CYS A 19 -7.98 2.30 26.36
C CYS A 19 -7.27 1.56 25.21
N ARG A 20 -6.76 0.35 25.43
CA ARG A 20 -6.09 -0.44 24.38
C ARG A 20 -7.05 -1.27 23.51
N LEU A 21 -8.30 -1.48 23.95
CA LEU A 21 -9.24 -2.40 23.30
C LEU A 21 -9.86 -1.88 21.99
N PHE A 22 -9.57 -0.64 21.57
CA PHE A 22 -10.16 -0.04 20.36
C PHE A 22 -9.15 0.76 19.53
N GLN A 23 -7.92 0.25 19.43
CA GLN A 23 -6.93 0.87 18.54
C GLN A 23 -7.18 0.40 17.09
N PRO A 24 -7.33 1.31 16.14
CA PRO A 24 -7.51 0.95 14.74
C PRO A 24 -6.25 0.33 14.14
N THR A 25 -6.47 -0.56 13.19
CA THR A 25 -5.40 -1.22 12.43
C THR A 25 -5.45 -0.78 10.98
N ALA A 26 -4.28 -0.46 10.41
CA ALA A 26 -4.11 -0.28 8.98
C ALA A 26 -3.54 -1.58 8.39
N TYR A 27 -4.28 -2.18 7.44
CA TYR A 27 -3.90 -3.38 6.69
C TYR A 27 -3.41 -2.95 5.32
N PHE A 28 -2.22 -3.40 4.90
CA PHE A 28 -1.62 -3.02 3.64
C PHE A 28 -1.64 -4.18 2.65
N PHE A 29 -2.15 -3.94 1.46
CA PHE A 29 -2.13 -4.84 0.33
C PHE A 29 -1.18 -4.27 -0.72
N ILE A 30 -0.12 -5.01 -1.05
CA ILE A 30 0.96 -4.47 -1.83
C ILE A 30 1.09 -5.28 -3.12
N SER A 31 1.17 -4.61 -4.27
CA SER A 31 1.28 -5.25 -5.57
C SER A 31 2.31 -4.57 -6.48
N ASN A 32 2.98 -5.38 -7.29
CA ASN A 32 3.79 -4.94 -8.41
C ASN A 32 3.12 -5.36 -9.73
N GLY A 33 2.53 -4.39 -10.45
CA GLY A 33 1.89 -4.59 -11.75
C GLY A 33 2.84 -4.42 -12.94
N SER A 34 4.17 -4.40 -12.71
CA SER A 34 5.16 -4.23 -13.77
C SER A 34 5.86 -5.54 -14.11
N GLU A 35 5.64 -6.08 -15.31
CA GLU A 35 6.42 -7.20 -15.85
C GLU A 35 7.86 -6.78 -16.16
N ASP A 36 8.03 -5.55 -16.67
CA ASP A 36 9.33 -5.03 -17.14
C ASP A 36 10.27 -4.71 -15.98
N LYS A 37 9.75 -4.67 -14.75
CA LYS A 37 10.52 -4.34 -13.57
C LYS A 37 10.13 -5.24 -12.41
N THR A 38 10.81 -6.37 -12.30
CA THR A 38 10.55 -7.36 -11.28
C THR A 38 11.86 -8.08 -10.87
N PRO A 39 12.17 -8.17 -9.57
CA PRO A 39 11.43 -7.59 -8.46
C PRO A 39 11.61 -6.07 -8.34
N VAL A 40 10.67 -5.39 -7.68
CA VAL A 40 10.78 -3.98 -7.31
C VAL A 40 10.84 -3.84 -5.79
N ASN A 41 11.80 -3.07 -5.31
CA ASN A 41 11.89 -2.72 -3.89
C ASN A 41 10.83 -1.68 -3.55
N ILE A 42 10.06 -1.92 -2.48
CA ILE A 42 9.03 -1.01 -1.94
C ILE A 42 9.26 -0.83 -0.45
N GLN A 43 9.27 0.42 0.00
CA GLN A 43 9.27 0.76 1.42
C GLN A 43 8.03 1.57 1.76
N ILE A 44 7.34 1.19 2.85
CA ILE A 44 6.12 1.84 3.36
C ILE A 44 6.36 2.29 4.79
N LYS A 45 6.07 3.57 5.05
CA LYS A 45 6.10 4.17 6.39
C LYS A 45 4.74 4.79 6.72
N ILE A 46 4.33 4.70 7.97
CA ILE A 46 3.18 5.41 8.52
C ILE A 46 3.54 5.99 9.89
N GLY A 47 3.29 7.29 10.09
CA GLY A 47 3.65 7.95 11.34
C GLY A 47 5.14 7.85 11.69
N GLY A 48 6.01 7.73 10.68
CA GLY A 48 7.46 7.55 10.85
C GLY A 48 7.93 6.11 11.09
N GLN A 49 7.02 5.16 11.29
CA GLN A 49 7.35 3.74 11.48
C GLN A 49 7.38 3.01 10.13
N ILE A 50 8.38 2.15 9.92
CA ILE A 50 8.46 1.27 8.75
C ILE A 50 7.50 0.10 8.98
N VAL A 51 6.56 -0.08 8.05
CA VAL A 51 5.58 -1.18 8.04
C VAL A 51 6.02 -2.27 7.08
N PHE A 52 6.67 -1.88 6.00
CA PHE A 52 7.15 -2.79 4.97
C PHE A 52 8.44 -2.25 4.35
N ASP A 53 9.42 -3.12 4.09
CA ASP A 53 10.66 -2.78 3.40
C ASP A 53 11.23 -4.05 2.75
N ASP A 54 10.73 -4.40 1.57
CA ASP A 54 11.13 -5.60 0.85
C ASP A 54 10.91 -5.46 -0.65
N SER A 55 11.35 -6.49 -1.40
CA SER A 55 11.24 -6.58 -2.85
C SER A 55 10.06 -7.45 -3.26
N ILE A 56 9.20 -6.92 -4.14
CA ILE A 56 7.99 -7.59 -4.62
C ILE A 56 8.15 -7.98 -6.07
N LYS A 57 7.84 -9.26 -6.37
CA LYS A 57 7.80 -9.77 -7.72
C LYS A 57 6.53 -9.30 -8.45
N TYR A 58 6.59 -9.27 -9.77
CA TYR A 58 5.40 -9.09 -10.60
C TYR A 58 4.38 -10.21 -10.36
N THR A 59 3.13 -9.82 -10.35
CA THR A 59 2.00 -10.74 -10.37
C THR A 59 0.93 -10.22 -11.30
N ASN A 60 0.38 -11.09 -12.14
CA ASN A 60 -0.74 -10.79 -13.02
C ASN A 60 -2.10 -10.99 -12.33
N VAL A 61 -2.09 -11.42 -11.08
CA VAL A 61 -3.30 -11.58 -10.26
C VAL A 61 -3.54 -10.30 -9.47
N SER A 62 -4.75 -9.80 -9.52
CA SER A 62 -5.18 -8.59 -8.81
C SER A 62 -5.14 -8.80 -7.30
N PRO A 63 -4.94 -7.77 -6.54
CA PRO A 63 -3.78 -7.51 -5.67
C PRO A 63 -3.33 -8.79 -4.98
N ASP A 64 -2.06 -9.11 -5.14
CA ASP A 64 -1.48 -10.28 -4.49
C ASP A 64 -1.60 -10.14 -2.97
N LEU A 65 -2.42 -10.99 -2.39
CA LEU A 65 -2.63 -11.09 -0.94
C LEU A 65 -1.40 -11.64 -0.20
N GLN A 66 -0.29 -11.93 -0.91
CA GLN A 66 0.93 -12.50 -0.32
C GLN A 66 1.62 -11.52 0.64
N TYR A 67 1.41 -10.21 0.47
CA TYR A 67 2.04 -9.19 1.30
C TYR A 67 0.97 -8.35 1.98
N THR A 68 0.56 -8.75 3.18
CA THR A 68 -0.44 -8.06 3.99
C THR A 68 0.11 -7.61 5.34
N PRO A 69 1.16 -6.77 5.37
CA PRO A 69 1.61 -6.21 6.64
C PRO A 69 0.52 -5.35 7.25
N SER A 70 0.50 -5.27 8.57
CA SER A 70 -0.44 -4.43 9.29
C SER A 70 0.23 -3.70 10.43
N ILE A 71 -0.36 -2.59 10.86
CA ILE A 71 0.08 -1.83 12.03
C ILE A 71 -1.13 -1.30 12.80
N THR A 72 -1.10 -1.49 14.11
CA THR A 72 -2.09 -0.93 15.03
C THR A 72 -1.54 0.36 15.63
N LEU A 73 -2.30 1.44 15.53
CA LEU A 73 -1.91 2.77 16.00
C LEU A 73 -3.05 3.38 16.81
N THR A 74 -2.76 4.42 17.57
CA THR A 74 -3.81 5.21 18.22
C THR A 74 -4.68 5.93 17.20
N LYS A 75 -5.94 6.26 17.54
CA LYS A 75 -6.79 7.08 16.68
C LYS A 75 -6.14 8.42 16.41
N GLY A 76 -6.14 8.84 15.15
CA GLY A 76 -5.51 10.10 14.76
C GLY A 76 -5.27 10.26 13.27
N LYS A 77 -4.67 11.40 12.93
CA LYS A 77 -4.22 11.71 11.56
C LYS A 77 -2.77 11.26 11.40
N TYR A 78 -2.51 10.52 10.35
CA TYR A 78 -1.18 10.03 9.98
C TYR A 78 -0.87 10.37 8.53
N THR A 79 0.36 10.13 8.17
CA THR A 79 0.82 10.22 6.78
C THR A 79 1.44 8.88 6.39
N ILE A 80 0.94 8.32 5.29
CA ILE A 80 1.57 7.19 4.62
C ILE A 80 2.60 7.75 3.65
N PHE A 81 3.82 7.25 3.73
CA PHE A 81 4.88 7.55 2.79
C PHE A 81 5.35 6.26 2.15
N VAL A 82 5.29 6.20 0.82
CA VAL A 82 5.72 5.04 0.03
C VAL A 82 6.84 5.47 -0.89
N THR A 83 7.90 4.69 -0.91
CA THR A 83 8.95 4.77 -1.94
C THR A 83 9.06 3.44 -2.67
N ALA A 84 9.36 3.49 -3.96
CA ALA A 84 9.59 2.31 -4.76
C ALA A 84 10.75 2.52 -5.74
N ASP A 85 11.24 1.40 -6.32
CA ASP A 85 12.31 1.41 -7.30
C ASP A 85 13.58 2.11 -6.78
N SER A 86 14.00 1.72 -5.58
CA SER A 86 15.17 2.30 -4.89
C SER A 86 15.07 3.83 -4.74
N GLY A 87 13.88 4.32 -4.45
CA GLY A 87 13.61 5.74 -4.23
C GLY A 87 13.38 6.59 -5.48
N LYS A 88 13.34 5.98 -6.68
CA LYS A 88 13.09 6.71 -7.94
C LYS A 88 11.67 7.24 -8.04
N THR A 89 10.72 6.63 -7.33
CA THR A 89 9.35 7.11 -7.24
C THR A 89 8.88 7.08 -5.80
N SER A 90 8.10 8.07 -5.42
CA SER A 90 7.51 8.17 -4.08
C SER A 90 6.14 8.80 -4.12
N LEU A 91 5.33 8.50 -3.13
CA LEU A 91 4.02 9.10 -2.92
C LEU A 91 3.76 9.28 -1.43
N THR A 92 3.15 10.40 -1.08
CA THR A 92 2.75 10.73 0.29
C THR A 92 1.24 10.95 0.30
N GLN A 93 0.53 10.28 1.22
CA GLN A 93 -0.91 10.42 1.35
C GLN A 93 -1.34 10.50 2.82
N PRO A 94 -2.18 11.48 3.21
CA PRO A 94 -2.76 11.53 4.54
C PRO A 94 -3.77 10.40 4.73
N ILE A 95 -3.88 9.89 5.97
CA ILE A 95 -4.87 8.91 6.40
C ILE A 95 -5.42 9.29 7.77
N MET A 96 -6.72 9.12 7.96
CA MET A 96 -7.39 9.21 9.25
C MET A 96 -7.63 7.81 9.78
N LEU A 97 -7.06 7.47 10.93
CA LEU A 97 -7.30 6.24 11.66
C LEU A 97 -8.30 6.50 12.81
N ASP A 98 -9.58 6.46 12.52
CA ASP A 98 -10.69 6.50 13.48
C ASP A 98 -11.36 5.11 13.64
N GLY A 99 -11.06 4.19 12.74
CA GLY A 99 -11.39 2.78 12.67
C GLY A 99 -10.36 2.07 11.78
N ASP A 100 -10.55 0.78 11.55
CA ASP A 100 -9.69 0.00 10.67
C ASP A 100 -9.68 0.55 9.25
N ARG A 101 -8.54 0.42 8.57
CA ARG A 101 -8.34 0.89 7.19
C ARG A 101 -7.62 -0.16 6.36
N TRP A 102 -8.06 -0.29 5.12
CA TRP A 102 -7.46 -1.17 4.11
C TRP A 102 -6.77 -0.30 3.08
N VAL A 103 -5.44 -0.42 3.00
CA VAL A 103 -4.57 0.44 2.20
C VAL A 103 -3.96 -0.39 1.08
N PHE A 104 -4.31 -0.06 -0.16
CA PHE A 104 -3.78 -0.72 -1.35
C PHE A 104 -2.64 0.10 -1.92
N ILE A 105 -1.48 -0.52 -2.04
CA ILE A 105 -0.28 0.06 -2.62
C ILE A 105 0.00 -0.67 -3.94
N SER A 106 0.10 0.08 -5.03
CA SER A 106 0.44 -0.48 -6.33
C SER A 106 1.66 0.22 -6.91
N TYR A 107 2.56 -0.56 -7.48
CA TYR A 107 3.63 -0.07 -8.32
C TYR A 107 3.33 -0.42 -9.78
N SER A 108 3.60 0.50 -10.69
CA SER A 108 3.47 0.28 -12.13
C SER A 108 4.62 0.95 -12.88
N PHE A 109 5.10 0.25 -13.89
CA PHE A 109 6.09 0.71 -14.85
C PHE A 109 5.94 -0.11 -16.13
N ASN A 110 6.00 0.50 -17.29
CA ASN A 110 6.13 -0.21 -18.55
C ASN A 110 7.29 0.40 -19.33
N ALA A 111 8.23 -0.43 -19.74
CA ALA A 111 9.32 -0.01 -20.61
C ALA A 111 8.77 0.46 -21.97
N PRO A 112 9.40 1.42 -22.61
CA PRO A 112 9.09 1.73 -24.02
C PRO A 112 9.33 0.48 -24.88
N ALA A 113 8.40 0.20 -25.81
CA ALA A 113 8.53 -0.93 -26.71
C ALA A 113 9.82 -0.86 -27.53
N ASP A 114 10.55 -1.95 -27.61
CA ASP A 114 11.71 -2.09 -28.47
C ASP A 114 11.33 -2.18 -29.97
N SER A 115 12.31 -2.24 -30.87
CA SER A 115 12.05 -2.29 -32.32
C SER A 115 11.22 -3.51 -32.74
N THR A 116 11.47 -4.67 -32.13
CA THR A 116 10.78 -5.92 -32.46
C THR A 116 9.33 -5.89 -31.97
N GLN A 117 9.14 -5.40 -30.75
CA GLN A 117 7.81 -5.20 -30.18
C GLN A 117 7.00 -4.18 -30.97
N ARG A 118 7.62 -3.08 -31.42
CA ARG A 118 6.98 -2.07 -32.29
C ARG A 118 6.47 -2.67 -33.59
N GLU A 119 7.26 -3.51 -34.20
CA GLU A 119 6.88 -4.16 -35.46
C GLU A 119 5.72 -5.15 -35.24
N ARG A 120 5.74 -5.97 -34.20
CA ARG A 120 4.63 -6.85 -33.80
C ARG A 120 3.36 -6.06 -33.56
N LEU A 121 3.42 -5.01 -32.74
CA LEU A 121 2.28 -4.17 -32.43
C LEU A 121 1.66 -3.54 -33.69
N ARG A 122 2.49 -3.07 -34.64
CA ARG A 122 2.00 -2.55 -35.91
C ARG A 122 1.29 -3.60 -36.76
N LYS A 123 1.80 -4.84 -36.74
CA LYS A 123 1.21 -5.95 -37.46
C LYS A 123 -0.12 -6.40 -36.87
N ASP A 124 -0.22 -6.46 -35.55
CA ASP A 124 -1.36 -7.02 -34.82
C ASP A 124 -2.52 -6.01 -34.69
N PHE A 125 -2.21 -4.73 -34.48
CA PHE A 125 -3.19 -3.68 -34.18
C PHE A 125 -3.35 -2.61 -35.28
N GLY A 126 -2.62 -2.74 -36.39
CA GLY A 126 -2.68 -1.77 -37.50
C GLY A 126 -2.24 -0.37 -37.07
N TYR A 127 -2.98 0.65 -37.49
CA TYR A 127 -2.68 2.06 -37.24
C TYR A 127 -3.57 2.68 -36.14
N ASP A 128 -4.11 1.91 -35.18
CA ASP A 128 -4.74 2.51 -34.04
C ASP A 128 -3.70 3.29 -33.21
N THR A 129 -3.65 4.60 -33.52
CA THR A 129 -2.62 5.50 -33.01
C THR A 129 -2.68 5.71 -31.51
N THR A 130 -3.85 5.57 -30.87
CA THR A 130 -4.02 5.85 -29.43
C THR A 130 -3.45 4.73 -28.57
N TYR A 131 -3.83 3.49 -28.83
CA TYR A 131 -3.30 2.32 -28.12
C TYR A 131 -1.81 2.14 -28.38
N MET A 132 -1.41 2.26 -29.64
CA MET A 132 -0.01 2.17 -30.07
C MET A 132 0.87 3.20 -29.38
N ASN A 133 0.46 4.46 -29.34
CA ASN A 133 1.25 5.52 -28.70
C ASN A 133 1.49 5.27 -27.22
N THR A 134 0.49 4.75 -26.49
CA THR A 134 0.63 4.43 -25.08
C THR A 134 1.62 3.29 -24.86
N LYS A 135 1.53 2.21 -25.63
CA LYS A 135 2.44 1.05 -25.53
C LYS A 135 3.84 1.37 -26.04
N LEU A 136 3.97 2.16 -27.11
CA LEU A 136 5.27 2.53 -27.69
C LEU A 136 6.10 3.44 -26.80
N ARG A 137 5.45 4.35 -26.06
CA ARG A 137 6.14 5.31 -25.18
C ARG A 137 6.51 4.73 -23.82
N GLY A 138 5.86 3.64 -23.41
CA GLY A 138 5.93 3.14 -22.03
C GLY A 138 5.27 4.08 -21.05
N THR A 139 5.32 3.72 -19.78
CA THR A 139 4.86 4.56 -18.67
C THR A 139 5.96 4.67 -17.62
N PRO A 140 6.22 5.88 -17.10
CA PRO A 140 7.21 6.05 -16.05
C PRO A 140 6.82 5.30 -14.79
N SER A 141 7.81 5.02 -13.93
CA SER A 141 7.59 4.44 -12.62
C SER A 141 6.60 5.27 -11.81
N LYS A 142 5.55 4.62 -11.30
CA LYS A 142 4.50 5.27 -10.52
C LYS A 142 4.08 4.39 -9.35
N VAL A 143 3.87 5.02 -8.20
CA VAL A 143 3.22 4.43 -7.03
C VAL A 143 1.79 4.94 -6.95
N GLY A 144 0.84 4.06 -6.68
CA GLY A 144 -0.54 4.38 -6.33
C GLY A 144 -0.84 4.01 -4.89
N ILE A 145 -1.65 4.82 -4.21
CA ILE A 145 -2.21 4.52 -2.89
C ILE A 145 -3.73 4.67 -2.98
N TYR A 146 -4.45 3.64 -2.55
CA TYR A 146 -5.90 3.67 -2.42
C TYR A 146 -6.31 3.21 -1.03
N ILE A 147 -7.20 3.94 -0.37
CA ILE A 147 -7.59 3.68 1.03
C ILE A 147 -9.09 3.41 1.08
N MET A 148 -9.46 2.31 1.76
CA MET A 148 -10.84 1.93 2.03
C MET A 148 -11.11 1.93 3.53
N ASP A 149 -12.33 2.29 3.91
CA ASP A 149 -12.86 2.26 5.27
C ASP A 149 -13.71 1.02 5.59
N LYS A 150 -13.84 0.12 4.62
CA LYS A 150 -14.51 -1.18 4.75
C LYS A 150 -13.61 -2.29 4.26
N GLU A 151 -13.70 -3.44 4.90
CA GLU A 151 -12.99 -4.64 4.47
C GLU A 151 -13.35 -5.00 3.02
N PRO A 152 -12.36 -5.25 2.15
CA PRO A 152 -12.63 -5.66 0.79
C PRO A 152 -13.33 -7.02 0.80
N ILE A 153 -14.43 -7.11 0.05
CA ILE A 153 -15.12 -8.39 -0.17
C ILE A 153 -14.25 -9.22 -1.10
N HIS A 154 -13.76 -10.34 -0.60
CA HIS A 154 -13.08 -11.34 -1.43
C HIS A 154 -14.13 -12.02 -2.31
N MET A 155 -14.07 -11.75 -3.60
CA MET A 155 -14.86 -12.47 -4.62
C MET A 155 -14.06 -13.65 -5.16
#